data_b3ca70c183e88e284abd0b4435719232
#
_entry.id   b3ca70c183e88e284abd0b4435719232
#
_cell.length_a   1.000
_cell.length_b   1.000
_cell.length_c   1.000
_cell.angle_alpha   90.00
_cell.angle_beta   90.00
_cell.angle_gamma   90.00
#
_symmetry.space_group_name_H-M   'P 1'
#
loop_
_entity.id
_entity.type
_entity.pdbx_description
1 polymer ?
#
loop_
_entity_poly.entity_id
_entity_poly.type
_entity_poly.pdbx_seq_one_letter_code
_entity_poly.pdbx_strand_id
1 'polypeptide(L)'
;MLVIYLELIRRGYDVYVGKLDDLEVDFVCMDQKRTIYYQVAATVRDEKTLKRELLPLQKIHDHYQKILLTLDEDPEADYEGIRRINALDWLIGKTILRCHVIL
;
A
#
# COMPACT_ATOMS: atom_id res chain seq x y z
N MET A 1 5.66 4.51 -9.55
CA MET A 1 6.28 3.27 -9.02
C MET A 1 7.65 3.52 -8.43
N LEU A 2 8.57 4.13 -9.19
CA LEU A 2 9.93 4.36 -8.68
C LEU A 2 9.95 5.22 -7.42
N VAL A 3 9.14 6.28 -7.36
CA VAL A 3 9.08 7.17 -6.20
C VAL A 3 8.63 6.40 -4.95
N ILE A 4 7.64 5.53 -5.10
CA ILE A 4 7.15 4.70 -3.98
C ILE A 4 8.25 3.75 -3.52
N TYR A 5 8.93 3.09 -4.46
CA TYR A 5 10.04 2.18 -4.15
C TYR A 5 11.15 2.90 -3.37
N LEU A 6 11.57 4.07 -3.86
CA LEU A 6 12.63 4.85 -3.21
C LEU A 6 12.23 5.29 -1.80
N GLU A 7 10.98 5.68 -1.62
CA GLU A 7 10.48 6.06 -0.29
C GLU A 7 10.48 4.88 0.67
N LEU A 8 10.11 3.69 0.21
CA LEU A 8 10.14 2.49 1.05
C LEU A 8 11.58 2.14 1.47
N ILE A 9 12.53 2.24 0.55
CA ILE A 9 13.95 2.04 0.87
C ILE A 9 14.41 3.10 1.89
N ARG A 10 14.03 4.36 1.68
CA ARG A 10 14.38 5.45 2.60
C ARG A 10 13.86 5.19 4.02
N ARG A 11 12.68 4.58 4.13
CA ARG A 11 12.09 4.23 5.43
C ARG A 11 12.77 3.04 6.11
N GLY A 12 13.73 2.41 5.45
CA GLY A 12 14.52 1.33 6.03
C GLY A 12 13.99 -0.07 5.77
N TYR A 13 13.04 -0.22 4.84
CA TYR A 13 12.53 -1.56 4.50
C TYR A 13 13.41 -2.26 3.48
N ASP A 14 13.48 -3.58 3.60
CA ASP A 14 13.87 -4.43 2.48
C ASP A 14 12.64 -4.62 1.59
N VAL A 15 12.77 -4.36 0.30
CA VAL A 15 11.65 -4.31 -0.62
C VAL A 15 11.77 -5.40 -1.67
N TYR A 16 10.73 -6.20 -1.79
CA TYR A 16 10.66 -7.32 -2.74
C TYR A 16 9.39 -7.22 -3.57
N VAL A 17 9.38 -7.86 -4.74
CA VAL A 17 8.16 -8.10 -5.49
C VAL A 17 7.55 -9.41 -4.98
N GLY A 18 6.28 -9.38 -4.62
CA GLY A 18 5.58 -10.56 -4.14
C GLY A 18 4.94 -11.33 -5.29
N LYS A 19 5.02 -12.65 -5.24
CA LYS A 19 4.31 -13.52 -6.18
C LYS A 19 3.52 -14.58 -5.42
N LEU A 20 2.28 -14.79 -5.88
CA LEU A 20 1.41 -15.85 -5.39
C LEU A 20 0.71 -16.44 -6.61
N ASP A 21 1.16 -17.61 -7.05
CA ASP A 21 0.72 -18.23 -8.32
C ASP A 21 0.95 -17.28 -9.47
N ASP A 22 -0.10 -16.90 -10.21
CA ASP A 22 -0.02 -15.96 -11.33
C ASP A 22 -0.21 -14.51 -10.93
N LEU A 23 -0.40 -14.25 -9.63
CA LEU A 23 -0.65 -12.90 -9.13
C LEU A 23 0.63 -12.28 -8.59
N GLU A 24 0.76 -10.97 -8.77
CA GLU A 24 1.90 -10.22 -8.26
C GLU A 24 1.42 -9.12 -7.30
N VAL A 25 2.15 -8.97 -6.20
CA VAL A 25 2.02 -7.81 -5.32
C VAL A 25 3.19 -6.88 -5.65
N ASP A 26 2.90 -5.62 -5.89
CA ASP A 26 3.91 -4.67 -6.34
C ASP A 26 5.10 -4.58 -5.40
N PHE A 27 4.86 -4.45 -4.09
CA PHE A 27 5.94 -4.41 -3.11
C PHE A 27 5.59 -5.21 -1.86
N VAL A 28 6.54 -6.02 -1.43
CA VAL A 28 6.53 -6.66 -0.12
C VAL A 28 7.65 -6.02 0.68
N CYS A 29 7.31 -5.33 1.75
CA CYS A 29 8.26 -4.55 2.54
C CYS A 29 8.46 -5.20 3.89
N MET A 30 9.70 -5.46 4.24
CA MET A 30 10.02 -6.16 5.47
C MET A 30 11.09 -5.39 6.25
N ASP A 31 10.92 -5.35 7.56
CA ASP A 31 11.97 -4.96 8.49
C ASP A 31 12.01 -5.97 9.63
N GLN A 32 12.78 -5.69 10.69
CA GLN A 32 12.92 -6.64 11.80
C GLN A 32 11.61 -6.87 12.57
N LYS A 33 10.64 -5.96 12.45
CA LYS A 33 9.42 -5.98 13.27
C LYS A 33 8.16 -6.29 12.50
N ARG A 34 8.12 -6.04 11.17
CA ARG A 34 6.86 -6.13 10.44
C ARG A 34 7.07 -6.39 8.95
N THR A 35 5.98 -6.84 8.35
CA THR A 35 5.86 -7.01 6.91
C THR A 35 4.63 -6.22 6.47
N ILE A 36 4.74 -5.48 5.37
CA ILE A 36 3.64 -4.71 4.80
C ILE A 36 3.59 -4.98 3.31
N TYR A 37 2.39 -5.22 2.78
CA TYR A 37 2.18 -5.40 1.34
C TYR A 37 1.61 -4.11 0.75
N TYR A 38 2.17 -3.69 -0.38
CA TYR A 38 1.71 -2.52 -1.11
C TYR A 38 1.34 -2.87 -2.54
N GLN A 39 0.16 -2.41 -2.98
CA GLN A 39 -0.22 -2.33 -4.38
C GLN A 39 -0.29 -0.86 -4.75
N VAL A 40 0.07 -0.52 -5.99
CA VAL A 40 0.07 0.86 -6.47
C VAL A 40 -0.69 0.94 -7.78
N ALA A 41 -1.67 1.84 -7.85
CA ALA A 41 -2.43 2.09 -9.05
C ALA A 41 -2.69 3.59 -9.19
N ALA A 42 -2.71 4.10 -10.41
CA ALA A 42 -2.99 5.52 -10.63
C ALA A 42 -4.40 5.87 -10.16
N THR A 43 -5.37 5.04 -10.51
CA THR A 43 -6.77 5.21 -10.06
C THR A 43 -7.45 3.85 -9.94
N VAL A 44 -8.38 3.75 -9.01
CA VAL A 44 -9.22 2.57 -8.83
C VAL A 44 -10.71 2.95 -8.82
N ARG A 45 -11.06 4.12 -9.37
CA ARG A 45 -12.45 4.56 -9.46
C ARG A 45 -13.28 3.66 -10.35
N ASP A 46 -12.66 3.01 -11.34
CA ASP A 46 -13.31 1.97 -12.11
C ASP A 46 -13.35 0.68 -11.29
N GLU A 47 -14.53 0.10 -11.16
CA GLU A 47 -14.74 -1.08 -10.33
C GLU A 47 -13.91 -2.28 -10.78
N LYS A 48 -13.75 -2.47 -12.10
CA LYS A 48 -12.92 -3.57 -12.62
C LYS A 48 -11.47 -3.42 -12.21
N THR A 49 -10.95 -2.21 -12.30
CA THR A 49 -9.59 -1.90 -11.90
C THR A 49 -9.40 -2.13 -10.40
N LEU A 50 -10.34 -1.65 -9.59
CA LEU A 50 -10.31 -1.87 -8.15
C LEU A 50 -10.23 -3.35 -7.81
N LYS A 51 -11.12 -4.16 -8.40
CA LYS A 51 -11.14 -5.60 -8.15
C LYS A 51 -9.83 -6.27 -8.56
N ARG A 52 -9.27 -5.88 -9.71
CA ARG A 52 -8.01 -6.43 -10.20
C ARG A 52 -6.85 -6.09 -9.27
N GLU A 53 -6.79 -4.86 -8.77
CA GLU A 53 -5.71 -4.43 -7.87
C GLU A 53 -5.84 -5.04 -6.47
N LEU A 54 -7.06 -5.24 -5.99
CA LEU A 54 -7.28 -5.86 -4.69
C LEU A 54 -7.01 -7.36 -4.68
N LEU A 55 -7.20 -8.04 -5.81
CA LEU A 55 -7.17 -9.50 -5.86
C LEU A 55 -5.87 -10.11 -5.30
N PRO A 56 -4.68 -9.65 -5.69
CA PRO A 56 -3.45 -10.22 -5.13
C PRO A 56 -3.40 -10.10 -3.61
N LEU A 57 -3.83 -8.97 -3.06
CA LEU A 57 -3.82 -8.75 -1.61
C LEU A 57 -4.87 -9.61 -0.91
N GLN A 58 -6.02 -9.82 -1.53
CA GLN A 58 -7.08 -10.65 -0.97
C GLN A 58 -6.70 -12.13 -0.91
N LYS A 59 -5.80 -12.57 -1.78
CA LYS A 59 -5.33 -13.97 -1.81
C LYS A 59 -4.29 -14.28 -0.74
N ILE A 60 -3.74 -13.28 -0.08
CA ILE A 60 -2.76 -13.45 0.97
C ILE A 60 -3.49 -13.65 2.29
N HIS A 61 -3.33 -14.83 2.90
CA HIS A 61 -4.03 -15.19 4.14
C HIS A 61 -3.10 -15.08 5.35
N ASP A 62 -2.72 -13.86 5.69
CA ASP A 62 -1.92 -13.59 6.88
C ASP A 62 -2.44 -12.34 7.59
N HIS A 63 -1.76 -11.94 8.67
CA HIS A 63 -2.16 -10.80 9.49
C HIS A 63 -1.41 -9.53 9.16
N TYR A 64 -0.55 -9.56 8.15
CA TYR A 64 0.25 -8.39 7.82
C TYR A 64 -0.58 -7.32 7.16
N GLN A 65 -0.17 -6.08 7.36
CA GLN A 65 -0.85 -4.92 6.82
C GLN A 65 -0.82 -4.92 5.28
N LYS A 66 -1.94 -4.56 4.67
CA LYS A 66 -2.09 -4.51 3.21
C LYS A 66 -2.61 -3.15 2.82
N ILE A 67 -1.89 -2.48 1.93
CA ILE A 67 -2.18 -1.09 1.55
C ILE A 67 -2.26 -0.99 0.03
N LEU A 68 -3.30 -0.32 -0.44
CA LEU A 68 -3.46 0.06 -1.85
C LEU A 68 -3.24 1.57 -1.94
N LEU A 69 -2.19 1.99 -2.65
CA LEU A 69 -1.86 3.39 -2.87
C LEU A 69 -2.39 3.83 -4.23
N THR A 70 -3.12 4.95 -4.27
CA THR A 70 -3.63 5.51 -5.52
C THR A 70 -3.42 7.02 -5.55
N LEU A 71 -3.62 7.61 -6.73
CA LEU A 71 -3.63 9.07 -6.87
C LEU A 71 -5.05 9.66 -6.71
N ASP A 72 -6.04 8.82 -6.46
CA ASP A 72 -7.41 9.29 -6.21
C ASP A 72 -7.44 10.15 -4.94
N GLU A 73 -8.13 11.29 -5.01
CA GLU A 73 -8.28 12.22 -3.88
C GLU A 73 -9.46 11.86 -2.98
N ASP A 74 -10.03 10.68 -3.18
CA ASP A 74 -11.15 10.20 -2.39
C ASP A 74 -10.71 9.91 -0.95
N PRO A 75 -11.60 9.99 0.03
CA PRO A 75 -11.25 9.65 1.41
C PRO A 75 -10.69 8.24 1.53
N GLU A 76 -9.87 8.03 2.56
CA GLU A 76 -9.33 6.70 2.85
C GLU A 76 -10.48 5.71 3.00
N ALA A 77 -10.30 4.50 2.46
CA ALA A 77 -11.29 3.44 2.54
C ALA A 77 -10.62 2.14 2.99
N ASP A 78 -11.45 1.21 3.46
CA ASP A 78 -11.00 -0.10 3.89
C ASP A 78 -11.83 -1.16 3.17
N TYR A 79 -11.15 -2.13 2.55
CA TYR A 79 -11.77 -3.24 1.85
C TYR A 79 -11.40 -4.53 2.57
N GLU A 80 -12.14 -4.85 3.63
CA GLU A 80 -11.91 -6.05 4.43
C GLU A 80 -10.45 -6.17 4.92
N GLY A 81 -9.93 -5.07 5.46
CA GLY A 81 -8.59 -5.02 5.99
C GLY A 81 -7.53 -4.49 5.04
N ILE A 82 -7.88 -4.25 3.78
CA ILE A 82 -6.98 -3.61 2.82
C ILE A 82 -7.29 -2.12 2.79
N ARG A 83 -6.35 -1.30 3.22
CA ARG A 83 -6.53 0.15 3.29
C ARG A 83 -6.17 0.80 1.95
N ARG A 84 -7.08 1.63 1.44
CA ARG A 84 -6.78 2.47 0.28
C ARG A 84 -6.41 3.85 0.76
N ILE A 85 -5.22 4.31 0.41
CA ILE A 85 -4.65 5.58 0.85
C ILE A 85 -4.17 6.37 -0.37
N ASN A 86 -4.36 7.69 -0.35
CA ASN A 86 -3.78 8.54 -1.38
C ASN A 86 -2.26 8.50 -1.30
N ALA A 87 -1.60 8.25 -2.43
CA ALA A 87 -0.15 8.07 -2.48
C ALA A 87 0.61 9.33 -2.05
N LEU A 88 0.12 10.52 -2.40
CA LEU A 88 0.77 11.77 -2.00
C LEU A 88 0.68 11.99 -0.50
N ASP A 89 -0.47 11.72 0.09
CA ASP A 89 -0.64 11.81 1.54
C ASP A 89 0.30 10.82 2.25
N TRP A 90 0.42 9.62 1.71
CA TRP A 90 1.32 8.61 2.25
C TRP A 90 2.79 9.06 2.15
N LEU A 91 3.19 9.64 1.00
CA LEU A 91 4.57 10.10 0.79
C LEU A 91 4.97 11.18 1.79
N ILE A 92 4.09 12.13 2.07
CA ILE A 92 4.38 13.21 3.02
C ILE A 92 4.12 12.82 4.47
N GLY A 93 3.62 11.61 4.72
CA GLY A 93 3.33 11.13 6.07
C GLY A 93 2.21 11.87 6.77
N LYS A 94 1.17 12.26 6.03
CA LYS A 94 0.09 13.08 6.55
C LYS A 94 -0.55 12.52 7.82
N THR A 95 -0.78 11.21 7.88
CA THR A 95 -1.36 10.57 9.05
C THR A 95 -0.42 10.62 10.25
N ILE A 96 0.89 10.54 10.01
CA ILE A 96 1.91 10.65 11.06
C ILE A 96 2.02 12.09 11.54
N LEU A 97 1.94 13.05 10.60
CA LEU A 97 2.02 14.47 10.93
C LEU A 97 0.90 14.92 11.88
N ARG A 98 -0.29 14.35 11.76
CA ARG A 98 -1.38 14.66 12.70
C ARG A 98 -1.01 14.33 14.13
N CYS A 99 -0.33 13.23 14.34
CA CYS A 99 0.12 12.85 15.68
C CYS A 99 1.20 13.80 16.19
N HIS A 100 2.04 14.28 15.32
CA HIS A 100 3.11 15.21 15.71
C HIS A 100 2.60 16.63 15.97
N VAL A 101 1.61 17.06 15.22
CA VAL A 101 1.02 18.40 15.39
C VAL A 101 0.36 18.56 16.77
N ILE A 102 -0.15 17.49 17.30
CA ILE A 102 -0.79 17.49 18.62
C ILE A 102 0.24 17.68 19.74
N LEU A 103 1.46 17.31 19.47
CA LEU A 103 2.54 17.42 20.43
C LEU A 103 3.11 18.83 20.49
#